data_73070ad38fce0d45dad32a16030a5904
#
_entry.id   73070ad38fce0d45dad32a16030a5904
#
_cell.length_a   1.000
_cell.length_b   1.000
_cell.length_c   1.000
_cell.angle_alpha   90.00
_cell.angle_beta   90.00
_cell.angle_gamma   90.00
#
_symmetry.space_group_name_H-M   'P 1'
#
loop_
_entity.id
_entity.type
_entity.pdbx_description
1 polymer ?
#
loop_
_entity_poly.entity_id
_entity_poly.type
_entity_poly.pdbx_seq_one_letter_code
_entity_poly.pdbx_strand_id
1 'polypeptide(L)'
;MRVLVIPDIHLKPWIFDRTEKILRDGKADRAVCLMDMPDDWNMEFQIERYKETFDRAIAFAEDYPDTLWCYGNHDVSYPWGRLETGYSPYAERTVMSKLEELENSLKSPAQINIMHRIDNVLFSHGGLIADFLRWLNKDLLDADIEEVIAAVNDAPHDYLWNDESPLWFRPQYETREIFRADIYKQVVGHTPVERIFEKDGIISTDVFSTYRDGRQIGESAMMVIDSETGKYEKIEVMGKLGV
;
A
#
# COMPACT_ATOMS: atom_id res chain seq x y z
N MET A 1 -19.34 -1.66 -3.06
CA MET A 1 -18.82 -2.05 -1.72
C MET A 1 -17.99 -0.90 -1.14
N ARG A 2 -18.06 -0.66 0.19
CA ARG A 2 -17.24 0.37 0.85
C ARG A 2 -15.92 -0.24 1.30
N VAL A 3 -14.82 0.23 0.73
CA VAL A 3 -13.47 -0.28 0.99
C VAL A 3 -12.68 0.74 1.80
N LEU A 4 -12.21 0.37 2.99
CA LEU A 4 -11.29 1.17 3.79
C LEU A 4 -9.87 0.98 3.26
N VAL A 5 -9.19 2.09 2.98
CA VAL A 5 -7.79 2.08 2.57
C VAL A 5 -6.90 2.34 3.79
N ILE A 6 -6.01 1.38 4.05
CA ILE A 6 -4.95 1.50 5.04
C ILE A 6 -3.72 1.98 4.28
N PRO A 7 -3.27 3.23 4.51
CA PRO A 7 -2.11 3.77 3.81
C PRO A 7 -0.80 3.19 4.35
N ASP A 8 0.31 3.72 3.88
CA ASP A 8 1.66 3.35 4.26
C ASP A 8 1.84 3.35 5.79
N ILE A 9 2.44 2.28 6.31
CA ILE A 9 2.50 2.01 7.76
C ILE A 9 3.76 2.59 8.40
N HIS A 10 4.93 2.38 7.81
CA HIS A 10 6.22 2.92 8.28
C HIS A 10 6.36 2.87 9.80
N LEU A 11 6.37 1.66 10.37
CA LEU A 11 6.55 1.39 11.81
C LEU A 11 5.52 2.07 12.74
N LYS A 12 4.28 2.27 12.25
CA LYS A 12 3.17 2.88 13.01
C LYS A 12 2.04 1.87 13.28
N PRO A 13 2.22 0.90 14.20
CA PRO A 13 1.24 -0.16 14.48
C PRO A 13 -0.14 0.37 14.88
N TRP A 14 -0.21 1.58 15.45
CA TRP A 14 -1.46 2.24 15.85
C TRP A 14 -2.44 2.49 14.68
N ILE A 15 -1.95 2.47 13.43
CA ILE A 15 -2.80 2.61 12.22
C ILE A 15 -3.82 1.47 12.18
N PHE A 16 -3.42 0.25 12.52
CA PHE A 16 -4.34 -0.91 12.58
C PHE A 16 -5.42 -0.74 13.66
N ASP A 17 -5.10 -0.14 14.82
CA ASP A 17 -6.11 0.14 15.86
C ASP A 17 -7.21 1.10 15.36
N ARG A 18 -6.81 2.08 14.53
CA ARG A 18 -7.75 3.02 13.93
C ARG A 18 -8.57 2.37 12.83
N THR A 19 -7.93 1.53 12.02
CA THR A 19 -8.58 0.72 10.99
C THR A 19 -9.67 -0.16 11.59
N GLU A 20 -9.35 -0.91 12.64
CA GLU A 20 -10.32 -1.75 13.37
C GLU A 20 -11.52 -0.96 13.88
N LYS A 21 -11.26 0.22 14.47
CA LYS A 21 -12.35 1.06 14.95
C LYS A 21 -13.31 1.45 13.82
N ILE A 22 -12.80 1.83 12.65
CA ILE A 22 -13.60 2.21 11.48
C ILE A 22 -14.44 1.03 11.00
N LEU A 23 -13.85 -0.17 10.91
CA LEU A 23 -14.53 -1.39 10.51
C LEU A 23 -15.61 -1.82 11.53
N ARG A 24 -15.29 -1.80 12.82
CA ARG A 24 -16.26 -2.11 13.90
C ARG A 24 -17.42 -1.13 13.95
N ASP A 25 -17.18 0.15 13.64
CA ASP A 25 -18.21 1.17 13.55
C ASP A 25 -19.10 1.02 12.28
N GLY A 26 -18.84 0.00 11.44
CA GLY A 26 -19.60 -0.31 10.23
C GLY A 26 -19.46 0.74 9.14
N LYS A 27 -18.37 1.51 9.13
CA LYS A 27 -18.12 2.56 8.12
C LYS A 27 -17.56 2.01 6.81
N ALA A 28 -16.99 0.81 6.85
CA ALA A 28 -16.50 0.10 5.67
C ALA A 28 -16.83 -1.39 5.79
N ASP A 29 -16.87 -2.07 4.65
CA ASP A 29 -17.26 -3.47 4.55
C ASP A 29 -16.01 -4.38 4.45
N ARG A 30 -14.88 -3.82 3.98
CA ARG A 30 -13.60 -4.51 3.75
C ARG A 30 -12.44 -3.52 3.84
N ALA A 31 -11.23 -4.02 4.05
CA ALA A 31 -10.01 -3.22 4.00
C ALA A 31 -9.07 -3.64 2.86
N VAL A 32 -8.28 -2.68 2.36
CA VAL A 32 -7.09 -2.89 1.54
C VAL A 32 -5.93 -2.15 2.19
N CYS A 33 -4.81 -2.83 2.45
CA CYS A 33 -3.60 -2.26 3.01
C CYS A 33 -2.56 -2.03 1.90
N LEU A 34 -2.03 -0.82 1.80
CA LEU A 34 -0.96 -0.45 0.86
C LEU A 34 0.44 -0.71 1.42
N MET A 35 0.51 -1.36 2.57
CA MET A 35 1.70 -1.85 3.26
C MET A 35 2.78 -0.79 3.52
N ASP A 36 3.98 -0.94 2.95
CA ASP A 36 5.21 -0.25 3.39
C ASP A 36 5.35 -0.32 4.91
N MET A 37 5.35 -1.56 5.39
CA MET A 37 5.34 -1.90 6.82
C MET A 37 6.62 -1.49 7.54
N PRO A 38 7.83 -1.86 7.01
CA PRO A 38 9.09 -1.56 7.66
C PRO A 38 9.53 -0.13 7.38
N ASP A 39 10.59 0.25 8.08
CA ASP A 39 11.39 1.44 7.91
C ASP A 39 10.66 2.77 8.22
N ASP A 40 11.32 3.57 9.02
CA ASP A 40 11.00 4.98 9.24
C ASP A 40 12.31 5.69 9.64
N TRP A 41 12.31 7.02 9.55
CA TRP A 41 13.50 7.83 9.81
C TRP A 41 14.09 7.60 11.20
N ASN A 42 15.39 7.30 11.26
CA ASN A 42 16.17 7.06 12.47
C ASN A 42 15.68 5.87 13.33
N MET A 43 14.97 4.92 12.72
CA MET A 43 14.42 3.75 13.41
C MET A 43 15.21 2.46 13.14
N GLU A 44 16.32 2.49 12.42
CA GLU A 44 17.06 1.33 11.94
C GLU A 44 17.55 0.39 13.07
N PHE A 45 17.66 0.89 14.30
CA PHE A 45 18.04 0.08 15.47
C PHE A 45 16.86 -0.31 16.37
N GLN A 46 15.64 0.11 16.05
CA GLN A 46 14.44 -0.11 16.86
C GLN A 46 13.76 -1.43 16.53
N ILE A 47 14.48 -2.55 16.64
CA ILE A 47 14.01 -3.88 16.18
C ILE A 47 12.68 -4.29 16.78
N GLU A 48 12.44 -3.97 18.06
CA GLU A 48 11.15 -4.24 18.70
C GLU A 48 9.98 -3.49 18.06
N ARG A 49 10.22 -2.29 17.48
CA ARG A 49 9.19 -1.55 16.75
C ARG A 49 8.84 -2.24 15.43
N TYR A 50 9.83 -2.77 14.70
CA TYR A 50 9.58 -3.60 13.52
C TYR A 50 8.71 -4.80 13.89
N LYS A 51 9.12 -5.54 14.93
CA LYS A 51 8.37 -6.69 15.42
C LYS A 51 6.94 -6.32 15.83
N GLU A 52 6.77 -5.28 16.66
CA GLU A 52 5.44 -4.79 17.09
C GLU A 52 4.54 -4.45 15.90
N THR A 53 5.09 -3.79 14.88
CA THR A 53 4.32 -3.39 13.70
C THR A 53 3.79 -4.59 12.93
N PHE A 54 4.65 -5.58 12.67
CA PHE A 54 4.21 -6.81 11.98
C PHE A 54 3.31 -7.68 12.87
N ASP A 55 3.59 -7.82 14.17
CA ASP A 55 2.72 -8.56 15.10
C ASP A 55 1.30 -7.97 15.09
N ARG A 56 1.20 -6.64 15.00
CA ARG A 56 -0.10 -5.96 14.93
C ARG A 56 -0.79 -6.16 13.58
N ALA A 57 -0.04 -6.19 12.49
CA ALA A 57 -0.57 -6.49 11.16
C ALA A 57 -1.08 -7.93 11.07
N ILE A 58 -0.35 -8.89 11.61
CA ILE A 58 -0.73 -10.31 11.66
C ILE A 58 -2.03 -10.47 12.46
N ALA A 59 -2.10 -9.90 13.66
CA ALA A 59 -3.33 -9.93 14.45
C ALA A 59 -4.52 -9.31 13.71
N PHE A 60 -4.29 -8.19 13.00
CA PHE A 60 -5.31 -7.57 12.17
C PHE A 60 -5.74 -8.47 10.99
N ALA A 61 -4.81 -9.16 10.34
CA ALA A 61 -5.11 -10.09 9.24
C ALA A 61 -5.96 -11.28 9.74
N GLU A 62 -5.71 -11.79 10.94
CA GLU A 62 -6.49 -12.85 11.57
C GLU A 62 -7.91 -12.39 11.93
N ASP A 63 -8.06 -11.18 12.48
CA ASP A 63 -9.36 -10.61 12.88
C ASP A 63 -10.21 -10.15 11.67
N TYR A 64 -9.55 -9.68 10.60
CA TYR A 64 -10.17 -9.21 9.36
C TYR A 64 -9.66 -9.97 8.13
N PRO A 65 -9.97 -11.27 8.05
CA PRO A 65 -9.31 -12.19 7.14
C PRO A 65 -9.69 -12.03 5.66
N ASP A 66 -10.53 -11.04 5.32
CA ASP A 66 -10.86 -10.68 3.93
C ASP A 66 -10.06 -9.46 3.43
N THR A 67 -9.14 -8.94 4.25
CA THR A 67 -8.25 -7.83 3.87
C THR A 67 -7.36 -8.22 2.70
N LEU A 68 -7.17 -7.30 1.76
CA LEU A 68 -6.17 -7.41 0.69
C LEU A 68 -4.95 -6.56 1.04
N TRP A 69 -3.76 -7.02 0.62
CA TRP A 69 -2.49 -6.42 0.95
C TRP A 69 -1.70 -6.14 -0.34
N CYS A 70 -1.29 -4.89 -0.55
CA CYS A 70 -0.43 -4.51 -1.66
C CYS A 70 0.99 -4.30 -1.14
N TYR A 71 1.94 -5.08 -1.61
CA TYR A 71 3.35 -4.88 -1.24
C TYR A 71 3.80 -3.46 -1.57
N GLY A 72 4.48 -2.82 -0.63
CA GLY A 72 5.25 -1.61 -0.85
C GLY A 72 6.71 -1.91 -1.19
N ASN A 73 7.43 -0.92 -1.69
CA ASN A 73 8.84 -1.08 -2.05
C ASN A 73 9.73 -1.41 -0.83
N HIS A 74 9.39 -0.88 0.35
CA HIS A 74 10.11 -1.22 1.57
C HIS A 74 9.88 -2.68 2.00
N ASP A 75 8.67 -3.23 1.81
CA ASP A 75 8.40 -4.63 2.15
C ASP A 75 9.23 -5.59 1.31
N VAL A 76 9.25 -5.40 -0.01
CA VAL A 76 9.94 -6.31 -0.94
C VAL A 76 11.45 -6.05 -1.02
N SER A 77 11.95 -4.92 -0.55
CA SER A 77 13.38 -4.59 -0.52
C SER A 77 14.19 -5.66 0.21
N TYR A 78 13.63 -6.19 1.30
CA TYR A 78 14.25 -7.22 2.14
C TYR A 78 14.34 -8.59 1.43
N PRO A 79 13.25 -9.23 1.00
CA PRO A 79 13.32 -10.52 0.31
C PRO A 79 14.00 -10.46 -1.06
N TRP A 80 13.99 -9.30 -1.74
CA TRP A 80 14.66 -9.16 -3.04
C TRP A 80 16.13 -8.75 -2.92
N GLY A 81 16.62 -8.49 -1.70
CA GLY A 81 18.00 -8.05 -1.46
C GLY A 81 18.31 -6.71 -2.11
N ARG A 82 17.32 -5.82 -2.18
CA ARG A 82 17.44 -4.46 -2.71
C ARG A 82 17.60 -3.47 -1.57
N LEU A 83 18.51 -2.52 -1.70
CA LEU A 83 18.69 -1.49 -0.68
C LEU A 83 17.80 -0.30 -0.99
N GLU A 84 17.03 0.12 0.01
CA GLU A 84 16.14 1.27 -0.04
C GLU A 84 16.52 2.28 1.05
N THR A 85 16.07 3.53 0.89
CA THR A 85 16.26 4.56 1.92
C THR A 85 15.56 4.13 3.21
N GLY A 86 16.30 4.03 4.31
CA GLY A 86 15.75 3.57 5.59
C GLY A 86 15.91 2.08 5.85
N TYR A 87 16.34 1.28 4.84
CA TYR A 87 16.61 -0.15 5.02
C TYR A 87 17.52 -0.40 6.23
N SER A 88 17.08 -1.30 7.11
CA SER A 88 17.82 -1.67 8.32
C SER A 88 18.44 -3.08 8.19
N PRO A 89 19.77 -3.18 8.05
CA PRO A 89 20.42 -4.49 8.09
C PRO A 89 20.30 -5.17 9.47
N TYR A 90 19.98 -4.41 10.52
CA TYR A 90 19.74 -4.94 11.86
C TYR A 90 18.36 -5.56 12.02
N ALA A 91 17.36 -5.03 11.29
CA ALA A 91 16.00 -5.53 11.29
C ALA A 91 15.74 -6.61 10.22
N GLU A 92 16.65 -6.82 9.27
CA GLU A 92 16.49 -7.70 8.11
C GLU A 92 15.87 -9.06 8.48
N ARG A 93 16.49 -9.77 9.42
CA ARG A 93 15.98 -11.08 9.85
C ARG A 93 14.58 -11.01 10.45
N THR A 94 14.29 -9.95 11.19
CA THR A 94 12.96 -9.74 11.80
C THR A 94 11.93 -9.46 10.72
N VAL A 95 12.22 -8.56 9.79
CA VAL A 95 11.32 -8.22 8.67
C VAL A 95 11.02 -9.45 7.83
N MET A 96 12.06 -10.19 7.39
CA MET A 96 11.92 -11.42 6.59
C MET A 96 11.02 -12.45 7.28
N SER A 97 11.31 -12.76 8.57
CA SER A 97 10.53 -13.74 9.31
C SER A 97 9.08 -13.30 9.55
N LYS A 98 8.86 -12.01 9.81
CA LYS A 98 7.54 -11.47 10.09
C LYS A 98 6.69 -11.28 8.84
N LEU A 99 7.32 -10.96 7.71
CA LEU A 99 6.63 -10.91 6.43
C LEU A 99 6.13 -12.33 6.04
N GLU A 100 6.99 -13.36 6.19
CA GLU A 100 6.59 -14.75 5.98
C GLU A 100 5.46 -15.18 6.94
N GLU A 101 5.50 -14.74 8.21
CA GLU A 101 4.44 -15.02 9.19
C GLU A 101 3.12 -14.35 8.78
N LEU A 102 3.15 -13.09 8.32
CA LEU A 102 1.98 -12.40 7.78
C LEU A 102 1.40 -13.14 6.58
N GLU A 103 2.24 -13.48 5.58
CA GLU A 103 1.81 -14.23 4.39
C GLU A 103 1.14 -15.56 4.76
N ASN A 104 1.69 -16.28 5.72
CA ASN A 104 1.15 -17.56 6.21
C ASN A 104 -0.14 -17.42 7.04
N SER A 105 -0.42 -16.23 7.60
CA SER A 105 -1.66 -15.95 8.35
C SER A 105 -2.86 -15.69 7.44
N LEU A 106 -2.63 -15.41 6.16
CA LEU A 106 -3.68 -15.09 5.20
C LEU A 106 -4.45 -16.34 4.77
N LYS A 107 -5.74 -16.20 4.47
CA LYS A 107 -6.58 -17.31 3.96
C LYS A 107 -6.10 -17.88 2.62
N SER A 108 -5.46 -17.04 1.82
CA SER A 108 -4.96 -17.37 0.49
C SER A 108 -3.74 -16.51 0.15
N PRO A 109 -2.72 -17.10 -0.49
CA PRO A 109 -1.59 -16.34 -1.01
C PRO A 109 -2.00 -15.22 -1.98
N ALA A 110 -3.15 -15.35 -2.65
CA ALA A 110 -3.65 -14.32 -3.56
C ALA A 110 -4.13 -13.04 -2.86
N GLN A 111 -4.16 -13.00 -1.51
CA GLN A 111 -4.56 -11.79 -0.78
C GLN A 111 -3.44 -10.77 -0.63
N ILE A 112 -2.19 -11.18 -0.87
CA ILE A 112 -1.04 -10.29 -0.85
C ILE A 112 -0.33 -10.32 -2.21
N ASN A 113 -0.23 -9.17 -2.85
CA ASN A 113 0.28 -9.03 -4.22
C ASN A 113 0.78 -7.59 -4.48
N ILE A 114 1.31 -7.33 -5.67
CA ILE A 114 1.67 -5.98 -6.13
C ILE A 114 0.41 -5.13 -6.36
N MET A 115 -0.64 -5.75 -6.91
CA MET A 115 -1.87 -5.06 -7.28
C MET A 115 -3.11 -5.90 -6.99
N HIS A 116 -4.17 -5.22 -6.58
CA HIS A 116 -5.51 -5.79 -6.42
C HIS A 116 -6.56 -4.96 -7.15
N ARG A 117 -7.69 -5.59 -7.46
CA ARG A 117 -8.89 -4.95 -7.97
C ARG A 117 -10.09 -5.29 -7.11
N ILE A 118 -10.94 -4.29 -6.86
CA ILE A 118 -12.30 -4.47 -6.35
C ILE A 118 -13.22 -3.62 -7.24
N ASP A 119 -14.09 -4.25 -7.99
CA ASP A 119 -15.00 -3.63 -8.96
C ASP A 119 -14.26 -2.69 -9.94
N ASN A 120 -14.44 -1.38 -9.84
CA ASN A 120 -13.85 -0.35 -10.70
C ASN A 120 -12.65 0.36 -10.05
N VAL A 121 -12.10 -0.19 -8.98
CA VAL A 121 -10.95 0.39 -8.27
C VAL A 121 -9.77 -0.56 -8.28
N LEU A 122 -8.62 -0.06 -8.69
CA LEU A 122 -7.33 -0.73 -8.63
C LEU A 122 -6.55 -0.20 -7.41
N PHE A 123 -5.90 -1.09 -6.71
CA PHE A 123 -5.08 -0.77 -5.55
C PHE A 123 -3.66 -1.29 -5.81
N SER A 124 -2.68 -0.43 -5.64
CA SER A 124 -1.25 -0.77 -5.70
C SER A 124 -0.47 0.28 -4.91
N HIS A 125 0.79 0.00 -4.62
CA HIS A 125 1.59 0.93 -3.84
C HIS A 125 1.91 2.21 -4.62
N GLY A 126 2.38 2.10 -5.89
CA GLY A 126 2.79 3.23 -6.72
C GLY A 126 1.77 3.68 -7.79
N GLY A 127 1.05 2.80 -8.42
CA GLY A 127 0.12 3.09 -9.52
C GLY A 127 0.55 2.51 -10.88
N LEU A 128 -0.43 2.15 -11.69
CA LEU A 128 -0.21 1.52 -12.98
C LEU A 128 -0.32 2.52 -14.14
N ILE A 129 0.76 2.66 -14.90
CA ILE A 129 0.83 3.48 -16.11
C ILE A 129 0.94 2.63 -17.36
N ALA A 130 0.50 3.18 -18.50
CA ALA A 130 0.54 2.48 -19.79
C ALA A 130 1.98 2.17 -20.22
N ASP A 131 2.95 3.01 -19.86
CA ASP A 131 4.36 2.80 -20.22
C ASP A 131 4.94 1.54 -19.57
N PHE A 132 4.62 1.27 -18.30
CA PHE A 132 5.02 0.03 -17.66
C PHE A 132 4.49 -1.21 -18.39
N LEU A 133 3.21 -1.19 -18.77
CA LEU A 133 2.61 -2.30 -19.54
C LEU A 133 3.23 -2.45 -20.94
N ARG A 134 3.55 -1.35 -21.64
CA ARG A 134 4.26 -1.41 -22.93
C ARG A 134 5.62 -2.07 -22.79
N TRP A 135 6.31 -1.79 -21.68
CA TRP A 135 7.61 -2.38 -21.40
C TRP A 135 7.50 -3.85 -20.98
N LEU A 136 6.51 -4.21 -20.17
CA LEU A 136 6.28 -5.58 -19.72
C LEU A 136 5.80 -6.48 -20.90
N ASN A 137 4.71 -6.09 -21.50
CA ASN A 137 4.13 -6.65 -22.73
C ASN A 137 3.07 -5.69 -23.30
N LYS A 138 3.32 -5.10 -24.48
CA LYS A 138 2.42 -4.12 -25.09
C LYS A 138 0.98 -4.62 -25.31
N ASP A 139 0.80 -5.93 -25.50
CA ASP A 139 -0.52 -6.52 -25.77
C ASP A 139 -1.44 -6.43 -24.55
N LEU A 140 -0.86 -6.21 -23.34
CA LEU A 140 -1.62 -5.97 -22.10
C LEU A 140 -2.43 -4.67 -22.12
N LEU A 141 -2.12 -3.71 -22.98
CA LEU A 141 -2.90 -2.48 -23.07
C LEU A 141 -4.35 -2.73 -23.49
N ASP A 142 -4.57 -3.76 -24.31
CA ASP A 142 -5.88 -4.15 -24.85
C ASP A 142 -6.45 -5.42 -24.21
N ALA A 143 -5.68 -6.08 -23.33
CA ALA A 143 -6.05 -7.33 -22.66
C ALA A 143 -7.20 -7.12 -21.64
N ASP A 144 -7.83 -8.22 -21.21
CA ASP A 144 -8.76 -8.20 -20.08
C ASP A 144 -8.06 -7.73 -18.80
N ILE A 145 -8.79 -7.04 -17.93
CA ILE A 145 -8.21 -6.46 -16.72
C ILE A 145 -7.63 -7.50 -15.77
N GLU A 146 -8.23 -8.68 -15.67
CA GLU A 146 -7.72 -9.76 -14.83
C GLU A 146 -6.40 -10.33 -15.39
N GLU A 147 -6.26 -10.36 -16.72
CA GLU A 147 -5.01 -10.74 -17.38
C GLU A 147 -3.91 -9.71 -17.09
N VAL A 148 -4.25 -8.43 -17.16
CA VAL A 148 -3.31 -7.34 -16.82
C VAL A 148 -2.85 -7.46 -15.36
N ILE A 149 -3.78 -7.65 -14.41
CA ILE A 149 -3.45 -7.78 -13.00
C ILE A 149 -2.58 -9.00 -12.75
N ALA A 150 -2.91 -10.14 -13.36
CA ALA A 150 -2.10 -11.35 -13.25
C ALA A 150 -0.67 -11.12 -13.79
N ALA A 151 -0.53 -10.51 -14.96
CA ALA A 151 0.76 -10.21 -15.56
C ALA A 151 1.60 -9.22 -14.70
N VAL A 152 0.96 -8.24 -14.06
CA VAL A 152 1.63 -7.32 -13.15
C VAL A 152 2.10 -8.05 -11.89
N ASN A 153 1.25 -8.90 -11.31
CA ASN A 153 1.56 -9.64 -10.09
C ASN A 153 2.65 -10.72 -10.30
N ASP A 154 2.73 -11.28 -11.52
CA ASP A 154 3.74 -12.28 -11.91
C ASP A 154 4.99 -11.65 -12.55
N ALA A 155 5.07 -10.31 -12.61
CA ALA A 155 6.18 -9.63 -13.26
C ALA A 155 7.52 -9.91 -12.53
N PRO A 156 8.63 -10.10 -13.27
CA PRO A 156 9.94 -10.29 -12.66
C PRO A 156 10.33 -9.13 -11.74
N HIS A 157 11.03 -9.44 -10.64
CA HIS A 157 11.43 -8.43 -9.65
C HIS A 157 12.21 -7.25 -10.27
N ASP A 158 13.05 -7.49 -11.29
CA ASP A 158 13.80 -6.43 -11.97
C ASP A 158 12.89 -5.46 -12.74
N TYR A 159 11.72 -5.93 -13.20
CA TYR A 159 10.70 -5.07 -13.80
C TYR A 159 9.94 -4.26 -12.76
N LEU A 160 9.63 -4.89 -11.63
CA LEU A 160 8.93 -4.23 -10.52
C LEU A 160 9.83 -3.25 -9.75
N TRP A 161 11.15 -3.49 -9.72
CA TRP A 161 12.12 -2.58 -9.11
C TRP A 161 12.55 -1.47 -10.09
N ASN A 162 11.58 -0.69 -10.51
CA ASN A 162 11.76 0.38 -11.50
C ASN A 162 10.77 1.52 -11.23
N ASP A 163 11.19 2.77 -11.43
CA ASP A 163 10.41 3.98 -11.14
C ASP A 163 9.06 4.08 -11.87
N GLU A 164 8.89 3.36 -12.98
CA GLU A 164 7.64 3.32 -13.76
C GLU A 164 6.70 2.18 -13.34
N SER A 165 7.11 1.31 -12.41
CA SER A 165 6.32 0.18 -11.97
C SER A 165 5.19 0.57 -11.00
N PRO A 166 4.16 -0.28 -10.84
CA PRO A 166 3.10 -0.03 -9.84
C PRO A 166 3.57 -0.16 -8.39
N LEU A 167 4.84 -0.45 -8.16
CA LEU A 167 5.50 -0.44 -6.87
C LEU A 167 6.17 0.92 -6.57
N TRP A 168 6.59 1.66 -7.62
CA TRP A 168 7.46 2.84 -7.48
C TRP A 168 6.90 4.11 -8.08
N PHE A 169 5.98 4.03 -9.05
CA PHE A 169 5.53 5.20 -9.78
C PHE A 169 4.91 6.27 -8.86
N ARG A 170 5.33 7.52 -9.07
CA ARG A 170 4.95 8.69 -8.26
C ARG A 170 4.10 9.68 -9.06
N PRO A 171 2.77 9.46 -9.16
CA PRO A 171 1.87 10.29 -9.96
C PRO A 171 1.83 11.75 -9.52
N GLN A 172 2.26 12.05 -8.30
CA GLN A 172 2.31 13.40 -7.75
C GLN A 172 3.35 14.27 -8.45
N TYR A 173 4.44 13.66 -8.91
CA TYR A 173 5.60 14.35 -9.51
C TYR A 173 5.65 14.25 -11.03
N GLU A 174 5.08 13.19 -11.60
CA GLU A 174 5.15 12.94 -13.04
C GLU A 174 3.77 12.92 -13.68
N THR A 175 3.71 13.44 -14.92
CA THR A 175 2.53 13.30 -15.76
C THR A 175 2.79 12.19 -16.77
N ARG A 176 2.05 11.10 -16.64
CA ARG A 176 2.12 9.91 -17.50
C ARG A 176 0.71 9.50 -17.91
N GLU A 177 0.61 8.65 -18.92
CA GLU A 177 -0.64 8.01 -19.29
C GLU A 177 -1.04 6.97 -18.26
N ILE A 178 -2.00 7.33 -17.40
CA ILE A 178 -2.52 6.41 -16.40
C ILE A 178 -3.34 5.33 -17.09
N PHE A 179 -3.05 4.07 -16.79
CA PHE A 179 -3.72 2.95 -17.45
C PHE A 179 -5.24 2.98 -17.17
N ARG A 180 -6.01 3.10 -18.25
CA ARG A 180 -7.50 3.10 -18.26
C ARG A 180 -8.14 3.98 -17.17
N ALA A 181 -7.62 5.18 -16.97
CA ALA A 181 -8.12 6.13 -15.96
C ALA A 181 -9.58 6.59 -16.21
N ASP A 182 -10.09 6.38 -17.41
CA ASP A 182 -11.49 6.60 -17.79
C ASP A 182 -12.44 5.50 -17.29
N ILE A 183 -11.92 4.31 -16.97
CA ILE A 183 -12.68 3.14 -16.52
C ILE A 183 -12.42 2.87 -15.03
N TYR A 184 -11.16 2.91 -14.62
CA TYR A 184 -10.74 2.54 -13.28
C TYR A 184 -10.20 3.72 -12.50
N LYS A 185 -10.59 3.83 -11.23
CA LYS A 185 -9.86 4.63 -10.25
C LYS A 185 -8.68 3.83 -9.72
N GLN A 186 -7.54 4.46 -9.54
CA GLN A 186 -6.39 3.85 -8.87
C GLN A 186 -6.18 4.50 -7.50
N VAL A 187 -5.90 3.69 -6.49
CA VAL A 187 -5.62 4.13 -5.12
C VAL A 187 -4.19 3.72 -4.79
N VAL A 188 -3.39 4.70 -4.38
CA VAL A 188 -1.93 4.53 -4.17
C VAL A 188 -1.46 5.16 -2.85
N GLY A 189 -0.32 4.64 -2.36
CA GLY A 189 0.49 5.16 -1.27
C GLY A 189 1.81 5.78 -1.76
N HIS A 190 2.93 5.27 -1.25
CA HIS A 190 4.31 5.47 -1.69
C HIS A 190 4.85 6.89 -1.59
N THR A 191 4.08 7.88 -1.89
CA THR A 191 4.55 9.26 -1.90
C THR A 191 3.83 10.06 -0.83
N PRO A 192 4.56 10.57 0.18
CA PRO A 192 3.98 11.39 1.22
C PRO A 192 3.25 12.61 0.66
N VAL A 193 2.00 12.80 1.09
CA VAL A 193 1.16 13.91 0.67
C VAL A 193 0.54 14.63 1.87
N GLU A 194 0.33 15.94 1.77
CA GLU A 194 -0.27 16.74 2.85
C GLU A 194 -1.74 16.39 3.10
N ARG A 195 -2.42 15.86 2.10
CA ARG A 195 -3.84 15.46 2.17
C ARG A 195 -4.14 14.39 1.14
N ILE A 196 -5.11 13.55 1.42
CA ILE A 196 -5.68 12.63 0.43
C ILE A 196 -6.30 13.46 -0.69
N PHE A 197 -5.90 13.22 -1.93
CA PHE A 197 -6.42 13.92 -3.11
C PHE A 197 -6.41 13.04 -4.35
N GLU A 198 -7.27 13.41 -5.30
CA GLU A 198 -7.33 12.78 -6.61
C GLU A 198 -6.72 13.68 -7.69
N LYS A 199 -5.91 13.08 -8.57
CA LYS A 199 -5.37 13.70 -9.77
C LYS A 199 -5.31 12.66 -10.90
N ASP A 200 -5.85 12.99 -12.07
CA ASP A 200 -5.78 12.17 -13.29
C ASP A 200 -6.26 10.70 -13.10
N GLY A 201 -7.26 10.48 -12.24
CA GLY A 201 -7.81 9.16 -11.94
C GLY A 201 -7.06 8.37 -10.86
N ILE A 202 -6.00 8.94 -10.28
CA ILE A 202 -5.27 8.38 -9.15
C ILE A 202 -5.59 9.13 -7.86
N ILE A 203 -5.85 8.38 -6.78
CA ILE A 203 -6.07 8.90 -5.43
C ILE A 203 -4.84 8.55 -4.59
N SER A 204 -4.12 9.58 -4.12
CA SER A 204 -2.94 9.45 -3.28
C SER A 204 -3.33 9.48 -1.80
N THR A 205 -2.83 8.52 -1.01
CA THR A 205 -3.30 8.28 0.37
C THR A 205 -2.22 8.27 1.43
N ASP A 206 -0.93 8.34 1.09
CA ASP A 206 0.15 8.35 2.10
C ASP A 206 0.19 9.68 2.86
N VAL A 207 -0.59 9.76 3.91
CA VAL A 207 -0.71 10.94 4.79
C VAL A 207 -0.08 10.73 6.17
N PHE A 208 0.39 9.51 6.49
CA PHE A 208 0.96 9.20 7.80
C PHE A 208 2.49 9.11 7.80
N SER A 209 3.13 9.16 6.65
CA SER A 209 4.57 9.30 6.57
C SER A 209 5.08 10.55 7.29
N THR A 210 6.33 10.49 7.77
CA THR A 210 6.91 11.51 8.65
C THR A 210 8.12 12.19 8.01
N TYR A 211 8.37 13.43 8.42
CA TYR A 211 9.66 14.07 8.22
C TYR A 211 10.73 13.41 9.09
N ARG A 212 12.01 13.67 8.80
CA ARG A 212 13.15 13.16 9.58
C ARG A 212 13.13 13.53 11.07
N ASP A 213 12.37 14.55 11.44
CA ASP A 213 12.19 14.99 12.82
C ASP A 213 10.98 14.30 13.52
N GLY A 214 10.33 13.35 12.84
CA GLY A 214 9.21 12.56 13.35
C GLY A 214 7.84 13.25 13.22
N ARG A 215 7.76 14.48 12.71
CA ARG A 215 6.46 15.13 12.46
C ARG A 215 5.76 14.49 11.28
N GLN A 216 4.48 14.17 11.44
CA GLN A 216 3.64 13.69 10.35
C GLN A 216 3.54 14.72 9.22
N ILE A 217 3.57 14.25 7.97
CA ILE A 217 3.52 15.12 6.77
C ILE A 217 2.09 15.51 6.45
N GLY A 218 1.17 14.56 6.47
CA GLY A 218 -0.18 14.75 5.97
C GLY A 218 -1.26 14.89 7.05
N GLU A 219 -2.49 15.00 6.58
CA GLU A 219 -3.69 15.05 7.43
C GLU A 219 -3.90 13.73 8.20
N SER A 220 -4.53 13.81 9.37
CA SER A 220 -4.86 12.61 10.16
C SER A 220 -6.20 12.03 9.71
N ALA A 221 -6.24 11.47 8.50
CA ALA A 221 -7.43 10.88 7.91
C ALA A 221 -7.12 9.57 7.20
N MET A 222 -8.10 8.67 7.15
CA MET A 222 -8.14 7.49 6.30
C MET A 222 -9.25 7.63 5.27
N MET A 223 -9.16 6.91 4.17
CA MET A 223 -10.12 6.96 3.08
C MET A 223 -11.01 5.72 3.08
N VAL A 224 -12.32 5.93 2.89
CA VAL A 224 -13.25 4.89 2.47
C VAL A 224 -13.73 5.20 1.07
N ILE A 225 -13.57 4.24 0.15
CA ILE A 225 -13.98 4.36 -1.25
C ILE A 225 -15.10 3.37 -1.57
N ASP A 226 -16.09 3.83 -2.30
CA ASP A 226 -17.09 2.94 -2.94
C ASP A 226 -16.47 2.33 -4.20
N SER A 227 -16.30 1.01 -4.21
CA SER A 227 -15.57 0.31 -5.28
C SER A 227 -16.27 0.31 -6.63
N GLU A 228 -17.60 0.49 -6.69
CA GLU A 228 -18.35 0.54 -7.94
C GLU A 228 -18.30 1.93 -8.57
N THR A 229 -18.42 2.97 -7.74
CA THR A 229 -18.55 4.36 -8.23
C THR A 229 -17.22 5.14 -8.21
N GLY A 230 -16.22 4.66 -7.48
CA GLY A 230 -14.96 5.36 -7.25
C GLY A 230 -15.08 6.64 -6.39
N LYS A 231 -16.25 6.89 -5.80
CA LYS A 231 -16.45 8.02 -4.86
C LYS A 231 -15.87 7.67 -3.51
N TYR A 232 -15.22 8.63 -2.89
CA TYR A 232 -14.60 8.40 -1.57
C TYR A 232 -14.97 9.49 -0.56
N GLU A 233 -14.85 9.12 0.70
CA GLU A 233 -14.92 10.02 1.84
C GLU A 233 -13.69 9.85 2.73
N LYS A 234 -13.35 10.89 3.48
CA LYS A 234 -12.28 10.88 4.45
C LYS A 234 -12.86 10.69 5.84
N ILE A 235 -12.25 9.82 6.63
CA ILE A 235 -12.59 9.59 8.03
C ILE A 235 -11.43 10.12 8.87
N GLU A 236 -11.68 11.16 9.65
CA GLU A 236 -10.68 11.69 10.58
C GLU A 236 -10.32 10.64 11.63
N VAL A 237 -9.04 10.40 11.77
CA VAL A 237 -8.47 9.56 12.81
C VAL A 237 -7.63 10.45 13.71
N MET A 238 -8.06 10.68 14.95
CA MET A 238 -7.24 11.43 15.90
C MET A 238 -5.95 10.66 16.16
N GLY A 239 -4.85 11.15 15.56
CA GLY A 239 -3.53 10.62 15.84
C GLY A 239 -3.25 10.74 17.34
N LYS A 240 -2.75 9.69 17.98
CA LYS A 240 -1.90 9.92 19.13
C LYS A 240 -0.60 10.47 18.54
N LEU A 241 -0.36 11.74 18.74
CA LEU A 241 1.00 12.26 18.77
C LEU A 241 1.72 11.43 19.82
N GLY A 242 2.47 10.44 19.38
CA GLY A 242 3.30 9.64 20.27
C GLY A 242 4.38 10.56 20.85
N VAL A 243 4.41 10.65 22.14
CA VAL A 243 5.56 11.10 22.91
C VAL A 243 6.57 9.96 22.93
#